data_13348a28c4bec41b39b2e3f73793dfc0
#
_entry.id   13348a28c4bec41b39b2e3f73793dfc0
#
_cell.length_a   1.000
_cell.length_b   1.000
_cell.length_c   1.000
_cell.angle_alpha   90.00
_cell.angle_beta   90.00
_cell.angle_gamma   90.00
#
_symmetry.space_group_name_H-M   'P 1'
#
loop_
_entity.id
_entity.type
_entity.pdbx_description
1 polymer ?
#
loop_
_entity_poly.entity_id
_entity_poly.type
_entity_poly.pdbx_seq_one_letter_code
_entity_poly.pdbx_strand_id
1 'polypeptide(L)'
;MNKILKKNSSFTLIELLVVIVIIGILAGLVTIAATSFINNSHNARMVAELAGISKKLIGETEFPAGNFCMEDSDNAGVQTLLTFLEMEKLPSHPLYKYTGTDGKAHENTNECFLYFSDGEHYSIRVPTVGNKGYLIQESRNPNPQGIQEKCDEGWIPFGNRCVMKYEAKGKNSSGAVVDGHAGLNPASYEAVSVAEGRPWVGNATAGDANRLEWQYAKDACEAIGAHLITNAEWMAIARDIESVDSNKNASGVYNSGITSGSASQAAGSEGTGTAKRTHTLSNGQVIWDIAGNVWEWVDYKIQSQAGIKPTENAWGYREINTITDWGATNLKYTEVGARDNDLTGGDNGIGKIYYKSNDSSEKAFRRGGGWGNGANAGVFALSLSYSPSSSTAYFGFRCAR
;
A
#
# COMPACT_ATOMS: atom_id res chain seq x y z
N MET A 1 -5.07 -13.04 88.87
CA MET A 1 -5.81 -12.74 87.59
C MET A 1 -5.09 -11.62 86.85
N ASN A 2 -4.16 -11.92 85.94
CA ASN A 2 -3.42 -10.92 85.11
C ASN A 2 -4.18 -10.74 83.79
N LYS A 3 -4.82 -9.54 83.67
CA LYS A 3 -5.42 -9.12 82.39
C LYS A 3 -4.31 -8.67 81.43
N ILE A 4 -4.05 -9.49 80.40
CA ILE A 4 -3.19 -9.09 79.26
C ILE A 4 -3.95 -8.05 78.43
N LEU A 5 -3.56 -6.79 78.58
CA LEU A 5 -4.03 -5.71 77.70
C LEU A 5 -3.46 -5.97 76.26
N LYS A 6 -4.31 -6.35 75.32
CA LYS A 6 -3.95 -6.33 73.89
C LYS A 6 -3.68 -4.88 73.49
N LYS A 7 -2.42 -4.63 73.15
CA LYS A 7 -1.98 -3.36 72.54
C LYS A 7 -2.56 -3.28 71.15
N ASN A 8 -3.60 -2.54 70.95
CA ASN A 8 -4.06 -2.22 69.59
C ASN A 8 -3.01 -1.31 68.94
N SER A 9 -2.23 -1.85 67.99
CA SER A 9 -1.41 -1.01 67.15
C SER A 9 -2.33 -0.26 66.17
N SER A 10 -2.49 1.03 66.37
CA SER A 10 -3.15 1.89 65.38
C SER A 10 -2.22 2.06 64.19
N PHE A 11 -2.75 1.84 63.00
CA PHE A 11 -2.06 2.09 61.74
C PHE A 11 -1.63 3.56 61.65
N THR A 12 -0.38 3.78 61.25
CA THR A 12 0.10 5.15 60.98
C THR A 12 -0.42 5.62 59.62
N LEU A 13 -0.57 6.92 59.45
CA LEU A 13 -1.03 7.52 58.18
C LEU A 13 -0.08 7.18 57.03
N ILE A 14 1.21 7.01 57.32
CA ILE A 14 2.24 6.60 56.33
C ILE A 14 2.03 5.16 55.89
N GLU A 15 1.76 4.23 56.83
CA GLU A 15 1.50 2.82 56.46
C GLU A 15 0.25 2.68 55.59
N LEU A 16 -0.80 3.45 55.86
CA LEU A 16 -2.01 3.47 55.02
C LEU A 16 -1.70 4.04 53.63
N LEU A 17 -0.92 5.11 53.54
CA LEU A 17 -0.54 5.74 52.27
C LEU A 17 0.29 4.80 51.39
N VAL A 18 1.27 4.10 51.97
CA VAL A 18 2.09 3.12 51.29
C VAL A 18 1.23 1.98 50.75
N VAL A 19 0.29 1.47 51.52
CA VAL A 19 -0.62 0.39 51.10
C VAL A 19 -1.48 0.82 49.92
N ILE A 20 -2.04 2.04 49.94
CA ILE A 20 -2.86 2.57 48.83
C ILE A 20 -2.03 2.71 47.56
N VAL A 21 -0.79 3.22 47.66
CA VAL A 21 0.11 3.34 46.50
C VAL A 21 0.47 1.95 45.89
N ILE A 22 0.79 0.98 46.73
CA ILE A 22 1.08 -0.40 46.27
C ILE A 22 -0.14 -1.01 45.61
N ILE A 23 -1.33 -0.88 46.20
CA ILE A 23 -2.57 -1.38 45.59
C ILE A 23 -2.82 -0.69 44.25
N GLY A 24 -2.62 0.63 44.15
CA GLY A 24 -2.76 1.37 42.89
C GLY A 24 -1.84 0.88 41.79
N ILE A 25 -0.56 0.64 42.09
CA ILE A 25 0.42 0.11 41.17
C ILE A 25 0.04 -1.32 40.72
N LEU A 26 -0.29 -2.19 41.67
CA LEU A 26 -0.69 -3.57 41.38
C LEU A 26 -1.97 -3.63 40.54
N ALA A 27 -2.97 -2.82 40.85
CA ALA A 27 -4.20 -2.73 40.05
C ALA A 27 -3.90 -2.26 38.62
N GLY A 28 -3.00 -1.28 38.44
CA GLY A 28 -2.56 -0.83 37.11
C GLY A 28 -1.88 -1.94 36.29
N LEU A 29 -0.97 -2.66 36.91
CA LEU A 29 -0.27 -3.78 36.24
C LEU A 29 -1.22 -4.93 35.86
N VAL A 30 -2.15 -5.28 36.76
CA VAL A 30 -3.17 -6.33 36.48
C VAL A 30 -4.09 -5.90 35.33
N THR A 31 -4.47 -4.64 35.26
CA THR A 31 -5.34 -4.12 34.19
C THR A 31 -4.65 -4.20 32.84
N ILE A 32 -3.37 -3.83 32.75
CA ILE A 32 -2.58 -3.91 31.49
C ILE A 32 -2.46 -5.36 31.04
N ALA A 33 -2.11 -6.28 31.95
CA ALA A 33 -1.98 -7.70 31.63
C ALA A 33 -3.31 -8.33 31.19
N ALA A 34 -4.40 -8.02 31.87
CA ALA A 34 -5.74 -8.50 31.54
C ALA A 34 -6.20 -8.00 30.16
N THR A 35 -5.99 -6.70 29.87
CA THR A 35 -6.33 -6.12 28.54
C THR A 35 -5.55 -6.79 27.42
N SER A 36 -4.25 -7.01 27.58
CA SER A 36 -3.43 -7.72 26.59
C SER A 36 -3.91 -9.14 26.36
N PHE A 37 -4.25 -9.87 27.42
CA PHE A 37 -4.77 -11.23 27.30
C PHE A 37 -6.11 -11.27 26.57
N ILE A 38 -7.04 -10.37 26.91
CA ILE A 38 -8.35 -10.27 26.25
C ILE A 38 -8.19 -9.95 24.77
N ASN A 39 -7.35 -8.98 24.41
CA ASN A 39 -7.09 -8.62 23.03
C ASN A 39 -6.50 -9.78 22.23
N ASN A 40 -5.54 -10.50 22.80
CA ASN A 40 -4.95 -11.68 22.15
C ASN A 40 -5.99 -12.80 21.96
N SER A 41 -6.89 -13.01 22.92
CA SER A 41 -7.98 -13.98 22.80
C SER A 41 -8.95 -13.62 21.68
N HIS A 42 -9.33 -12.34 21.57
CA HIS A 42 -10.16 -11.86 20.47
C HIS A 42 -9.49 -12.02 19.10
N ASN A 43 -8.21 -11.68 18.99
CA ASN A 43 -7.45 -11.84 17.76
C ASN A 43 -7.33 -13.31 17.35
N ALA A 44 -7.08 -14.22 18.29
CA ALA A 44 -7.02 -15.67 18.04
C ALA A 44 -8.38 -16.22 17.54
N ARG A 45 -9.48 -15.73 18.10
CA ARG A 45 -10.83 -16.07 17.63
C ARG A 45 -11.03 -15.62 16.17
N MET A 46 -10.68 -14.39 15.83
CA MET A 46 -10.81 -13.87 14.46
C MET A 46 -9.98 -14.66 13.46
N VAL A 47 -8.76 -15.09 13.82
CA VAL A 47 -7.96 -16.00 13.00
C VAL A 47 -8.68 -17.32 12.74
N ALA A 48 -9.31 -17.89 13.76
CA ALA A 48 -10.05 -19.14 13.61
C ALA A 48 -11.30 -18.98 12.72
N GLU A 49 -12.00 -17.87 12.83
CA GLU A 49 -13.15 -17.53 11.98
C GLU A 49 -12.74 -17.31 10.52
N LEU A 50 -11.63 -16.59 10.24
CA LEU A 50 -11.06 -16.47 8.91
C LEU A 50 -10.66 -17.83 8.33
N ALA A 51 -10.03 -18.68 9.11
CA ALA A 51 -9.66 -20.03 8.68
C ALA A 51 -10.90 -20.88 8.35
N GLY A 52 -12.01 -20.66 9.04
CA GLY A 52 -13.30 -21.30 8.75
C GLY A 52 -13.86 -20.89 7.38
N ILE A 53 -13.84 -19.61 7.06
CA ILE A 53 -14.24 -19.08 5.76
C ILE A 53 -13.30 -19.60 4.67
N SER A 54 -11.98 -19.57 4.91
CA SER A 54 -10.97 -20.05 3.99
C SER A 54 -11.27 -21.46 3.46
N LYS A 55 -11.67 -22.38 4.35
CA LYS A 55 -12.00 -23.76 3.98
C LYS A 55 -13.16 -23.87 3.00
N LYS A 56 -14.08 -22.90 3.02
CA LYS A 56 -15.23 -22.84 2.11
C LYS A 56 -14.91 -22.19 0.78
N LEU A 57 -13.91 -21.29 0.77
CA LEU A 57 -13.46 -20.57 -0.43
C LEU A 57 -12.37 -21.34 -1.21
N ILE A 58 -11.69 -22.31 -0.59
CA ILE A 58 -10.65 -23.11 -1.26
C ILE A 58 -11.27 -23.94 -2.37
N GLY A 59 -10.78 -23.77 -3.57
CA GLY A 59 -11.22 -24.49 -4.76
C GLY A 59 -12.25 -23.77 -5.60
N GLU A 60 -12.81 -22.67 -5.10
CA GLU A 60 -13.68 -21.80 -5.89
C GLU A 60 -12.88 -20.95 -6.86
N THR A 61 -13.44 -20.68 -8.04
CA THR A 61 -12.83 -19.88 -9.09
C THR A 61 -13.55 -18.54 -9.30
N GLU A 62 -14.75 -18.40 -8.76
CA GLU A 62 -15.57 -17.20 -8.82
C GLU A 62 -16.07 -16.87 -7.41
N PHE A 63 -16.15 -15.58 -7.07
CA PHE A 63 -16.54 -15.10 -5.75
C PHE A 63 -17.60 -14.00 -5.89
N PRO A 64 -18.56 -13.89 -4.93
CA PRO A 64 -19.51 -12.79 -4.95
C PRO A 64 -18.81 -11.43 -5.01
N ALA A 65 -19.02 -10.66 -6.09
CA ALA A 65 -18.39 -9.36 -6.23
C ALA A 65 -18.99 -8.35 -5.24
N GLY A 66 -18.14 -7.50 -4.65
CA GLY A 66 -18.57 -6.46 -3.73
C GLY A 66 -17.47 -5.93 -2.82
N ASN A 67 -17.79 -4.85 -2.12
CA ASN A 67 -16.95 -4.26 -1.08
C ASN A 67 -17.85 -3.83 0.08
N PHE A 68 -17.85 -4.59 1.17
CA PHE A 68 -18.77 -4.36 2.28
C PHE A 68 -18.27 -4.92 3.60
N CYS A 69 -18.80 -4.38 4.69
CA CYS A 69 -18.63 -4.91 6.03
C CYS A 69 -19.51 -6.18 6.20
N MET A 70 -18.91 -7.30 6.57
CA MET A 70 -19.60 -8.59 6.69
C MET A 70 -20.64 -8.61 7.82
N GLU A 71 -20.57 -7.67 8.75
CA GLU A 71 -21.54 -7.47 9.83
C GLU A 71 -22.75 -6.63 9.43
N ASP A 72 -22.69 -5.95 8.29
CA ASP A 72 -23.80 -5.13 7.78
C ASP A 72 -24.90 -6.02 7.16
N SER A 73 -25.80 -6.48 8.02
CA SER A 73 -26.89 -7.39 7.62
C SER A 73 -27.87 -6.82 6.58
N ASP A 74 -27.88 -5.50 6.40
CA ASP A 74 -28.76 -4.83 5.42
C ASP A 74 -28.10 -4.74 4.04
N ASN A 75 -26.79 -5.04 3.94
CA ASN A 75 -26.09 -5.07 2.68
C ASN A 75 -26.44 -6.35 1.88
N ALA A 76 -26.95 -6.17 0.65
CA ALA A 76 -27.33 -7.28 -0.21
C ALA A 76 -26.13 -8.23 -0.50
N GLY A 77 -24.91 -7.72 -0.53
CA GLY A 77 -23.68 -8.50 -0.69
C GLY A 77 -23.47 -9.49 0.44
N VAL A 78 -23.85 -9.14 1.67
CA VAL A 78 -23.77 -10.03 2.83
C VAL A 78 -24.69 -11.24 2.64
N GLN A 79 -25.91 -11.05 2.15
CA GLN A 79 -26.85 -12.15 1.88
C GLN A 79 -26.35 -13.05 0.74
N THR A 80 -25.76 -12.45 -0.28
CA THR A 80 -25.15 -13.20 -1.39
C THR A 80 -23.98 -14.02 -0.91
N LEU A 81 -23.09 -13.45 -0.07
CA LEU A 81 -21.95 -14.13 0.49
C LEU A 81 -22.35 -15.27 1.46
N LEU A 82 -23.37 -15.06 2.29
CA LEU A 82 -23.95 -16.10 3.17
C LEU A 82 -24.42 -17.31 2.38
N THR A 83 -25.16 -17.06 1.29
CA THR A 83 -25.66 -18.10 0.39
C THR A 83 -24.51 -18.84 -0.29
N PHE A 84 -23.51 -18.11 -0.78
CA PHE A 84 -22.33 -18.68 -1.43
C PHE A 84 -21.49 -19.56 -0.48
N LEU A 85 -21.32 -19.10 0.74
CA LEU A 85 -20.57 -19.85 1.77
C LEU A 85 -21.38 -20.96 2.45
N GLU A 86 -22.67 -21.07 2.15
CA GLU A 86 -23.59 -21.98 2.84
C GLU A 86 -23.50 -21.83 4.37
N MET A 87 -23.56 -20.58 4.84
CA MET A 87 -23.47 -20.24 6.26
C MET A 87 -24.77 -19.57 6.72
N GLU A 88 -25.16 -19.84 7.98
CA GLU A 88 -26.29 -19.17 8.61
C GLU A 88 -25.91 -17.75 9.09
N LYS A 89 -24.63 -17.55 9.41
CA LYS A 89 -24.11 -16.28 9.92
C LYS A 89 -22.65 -16.11 9.52
N LEU A 90 -22.27 -14.89 9.11
CA LEU A 90 -20.88 -14.50 8.92
C LEU A 90 -20.20 -14.21 10.26
N PRO A 91 -18.86 -14.27 10.33
CA PRO A 91 -18.12 -13.85 11.51
C PRO A 91 -18.39 -12.39 11.87
N SER A 92 -18.15 -12.06 13.13
CA SER A 92 -18.33 -10.71 13.63
C SER A 92 -17.14 -10.28 14.48
N HIS A 93 -16.62 -9.07 14.20
CA HIS A 93 -15.55 -8.46 14.97
C HIS A 93 -16.00 -8.26 16.43
N PRO A 94 -15.17 -8.63 17.42
CA PRO A 94 -15.57 -8.60 18.85
C PRO A 94 -15.97 -7.22 19.37
N LEU A 95 -15.47 -6.17 18.74
CA LEU A 95 -15.77 -4.78 19.12
C LEU A 95 -16.76 -4.10 18.17
N TYR A 96 -17.26 -4.82 17.15
CA TYR A 96 -18.25 -4.24 16.26
C TYR A 96 -19.50 -3.88 17.06
N LYS A 97 -19.82 -2.60 17.08
CA LYS A 97 -20.99 -2.06 17.79
C LYS A 97 -21.95 -1.49 16.78
N TYR A 98 -23.17 -1.86 16.96
CA TYR A 98 -24.29 -1.23 16.33
C TYR A 98 -24.43 0.23 16.77
N THR A 99 -24.44 1.18 15.84
CA THR A 99 -24.48 2.62 16.15
C THR A 99 -25.71 3.36 15.59
N GLY A 100 -26.67 2.66 14.98
CA GLY A 100 -27.84 3.26 14.36
C GLY A 100 -29.00 3.48 15.35
N THR A 101 -29.63 4.65 15.25
CA THR A 101 -30.88 4.97 15.95
C THR A 101 -32.12 4.35 15.26
N ASP A 102 -31.92 3.82 14.07
CA ASP A 102 -32.93 3.19 13.21
C ASP A 102 -33.03 1.67 13.41
N GLY A 103 -32.26 1.12 14.32
CA GLY A 103 -32.21 -0.30 14.55
C GLY A 103 -31.33 -1.08 13.55
N LYS A 104 -30.46 -0.42 12.74
CA LYS A 104 -29.62 -1.04 11.72
C LYS A 104 -28.14 -1.00 12.06
N ALA A 105 -27.40 -2.03 11.64
CA ALA A 105 -25.95 -2.02 11.70
C ALA A 105 -25.40 -1.00 10.68
N HIS A 106 -24.63 -0.04 11.13
CA HIS A 106 -23.96 0.92 10.27
C HIS A 106 -22.52 0.49 10.03
N GLU A 107 -22.04 0.74 8.84
CA GLU A 107 -20.71 0.40 8.42
C GLU A 107 -19.66 1.08 9.30
N ASN A 108 -18.98 0.30 10.15
CA ASN A 108 -17.80 0.72 10.88
C ASN A 108 -16.59 -0.07 10.32
N THR A 109 -16.02 0.43 9.25
CA THR A 109 -14.88 -0.20 8.57
C THR A 109 -13.65 -0.35 9.47
N ASN A 110 -13.61 0.35 10.61
CA ASN A 110 -12.52 0.25 11.59
C ASN A 110 -12.69 -0.92 12.57
N GLU A 111 -13.83 -1.55 12.60
CA GLU A 111 -14.15 -2.63 13.54
C GLU A 111 -15.00 -3.74 12.90
N CYS A 112 -14.74 -4.10 11.64
CA CYS A 112 -15.50 -5.14 10.95
C CYS A 112 -14.62 -6.05 10.09
N PHE A 113 -15.18 -7.22 9.73
CA PHE A 113 -14.64 -8.06 8.67
C PHE A 113 -14.99 -7.42 7.32
N LEU A 114 -14.03 -6.72 6.72
CA LEU A 114 -14.23 -6.08 5.43
C LEU A 114 -13.96 -7.08 4.32
N TYR A 115 -15.01 -7.45 3.59
CA TYR A 115 -14.94 -8.28 2.40
C TYR A 115 -14.79 -7.41 1.16
N PHE A 116 -13.87 -7.77 0.30
CA PHE A 116 -13.70 -7.21 -1.04
C PHE A 116 -13.59 -8.34 -2.06
N SER A 117 -14.26 -8.23 -3.19
CA SER A 117 -14.07 -9.12 -4.34
C SER A 117 -14.44 -8.41 -5.65
N ASP A 118 -13.69 -8.71 -6.71
CA ASP A 118 -13.95 -8.32 -8.09
C ASP A 118 -14.66 -9.41 -8.91
N GLY A 119 -14.98 -10.54 -8.28
CA GLY A 119 -15.58 -11.73 -8.90
C GLY A 119 -14.60 -12.87 -9.09
N GLU A 120 -13.35 -12.60 -9.41
CA GLU A 120 -12.30 -13.62 -9.63
C GLU A 120 -11.36 -13.74 -8.41
N HIS A 121 -11.22 -12.67 -7.66
CA HIS A 121 -10.37 -12.61 -6.48
C HIS A 121 -11.14 -12.05 -5.30
N TYR A 122 -10.78 -12.50 -4.10
CA TYR A 122 -11.31 -11.92 -2.87
C TYR A 122 -10.20 -11.57 -1.88
N SER A 123 -10.53 -10.65 -1.00
CA SER A 123 -9.76 -10.31 0.19
C SER A 123 -10.72 -10.10 1.37
N ILE A 124 -10.35 -10.63 2.53
CA ILE A 124 -11.04 -10.35 3.79
C ILE A 124 -10.02 -9.71 4.73
N ARG A 125 -10.32 -8.51 5.21
CA ARG A 125 -9.46 -7.76 6.12
C ARG A 125 -10.19 -7.49 7.42
N VAL A 126 -9.53 -7.77 8.54
CA VAL A 126 -10.09 -7.59 9.88
C VAL A 126 -9.11 -6.80 10.75
N PRO A 127 -9.49 -5.63 11.29
CA PRO A 127 -8.66 -4.92 12.24
C PRO A 127 -8.43 -5.76 13.50
N THR A 128 -7.23 -5.74 14.05
CA THR A 128 -6.94 -6.45 15.29
C THR A 128 -7.41 -5.65 16.50
N VAL A 129 -7.94 -6.34 17.50
CA VAL A 129 -8.24 -5.72 18.79
C VAL A 129 -6.95 -5.27 19.46
N GLY A 130 -6.92 -4.03 19.96
CA GLY A 130 -5.72 -3.43 20.54
C GLY A 130 -4.84 -2.69 19.51
N ASN A 131 -5.37 -2.46 18.31
CA ASN A 131 -4.76 -1.61 17.28
C ASN A 131 -3.34 -2.05 16.84
N LYS A 132 -3.11 -3.38 16.77
CA LYS A 132 -1.83 -3.98 16.37
C LYS A 132 -1.67 -4.17 14.86
N GLY A 133 -2.73 -3.88 14.07
CA GLY A 133 -2.73 -4.08 12.63
C GLY A 133 -3.98 -4.80 12.12
N TYR A 134 -3.82 -5.58 11.08
CA TYR A 134 -4.91 -6.31 10.43
C TYR A 134 -4.58 -7.78 10.27
N LEU A 135 -5.62 -8.62 10.32
CA LEU A 135 -5.59 -9.96 9.78
C LEU A 135 -6.07 -9.88 8.33
N ILE A 136 -5.37 -10.51 7.41
CA ILE A 136 -5.72 -10.48 5.98
C ILE A 136 -5.75 -11.91 5.46
N GLN A 137 -6.77 -12.20 4.66
CA GLN A 137 -6.91 -13.44 3.91
C GLN A 137 -7.27 -13.10 2.46
N GLU A 138 -6.63 -13.72 1.51
CA GLU A 138 -6.78 -13.44 0.08
C GLU A 138 -6.89 -14.74 -0.73
N SER A 139 -7.56 -14.67 -1.89
CA SER A 139 -7.73 -15.81 -2.79
C SER A 139 -6.41 -16.43 -3.25
N ARG A 140 -5.34 -15.60 -3.35
CA ARG A 140 -3.99 -16.05 -3.71
C ARG A 140 -3.22 -16.64 -2.52
N ASN A 141 -3.61 -16.33 -1.32
CA ASN A 141 -3.08 -16.89 -0.09
C ASN A 141 -4.23 -17.11 0.91
N PRO A 142 -4.98 -18.22 0.75
CA PRO A 142 -6.17 -18.49 1.55
C PRO A 142 -5.88 -18.80 3.02
N ASN A 143 -4.60 -18.96 3.39
CA ASN A 143 -4.25 -19.08 4.81
C ASN A 143 -4.24 -17.67 5.44
N PRO A 144 -4.90 -17.47 6.60
CA PRO A 144 -4.86 -16.21 7.29
C PRO A 144 -3.41 -15.78 7.51
N GLN A 145 -3.04 -14.60 7.01
CA GLN A 145 -1.74 -14.03 7.27
C GLN A 145 -1.66 -13.67 8.76
N GLY A 146 -0.48 -13.75 9.34
CA GLY A 146 -0.23 -13.24 10.68
C GLY A 146 -0.63 -11.78 10.82
N ILE A 147 -0.70 -11.27 12.05
CA ILE A 147 -1.02 -9.86 12.32
C ILE A 147 -0.09 -8.97 11.51
N GLN A 148 -0.66 -8.24 10.57
CA GLN A 148 0.07 -7.18 9.87
C GLN A 148 0.02 -5.92 10.71
N GLU A 149 1.15 -5.25 10.87
CA GLU A 149 1.19 -3.97 11.55
C GLU A 149 0.28 -2.96 10.84
N LYS A 150 -0.40 -2.14 11.63
CA LYS A 150 -1.21 -1.05 11.08
C LYS A 150 -0.28 -0.03 10.44
N CYS A 151 -0.51 0.23 9.17
CA CYS A 151 0.20 1.32 8.51
C CYS A 151 -0.29 2.68 9.04
N ASP A 152 0.63 3.64 9.15
CA ASP A 152 0.28 5.01 9.53
C ASP A 152 -0.63 5.68 8.48
N GLU A 153 -1.24 6.79 8.85
CA GLU A 153 -2.01 7.61 7.91
C GLU A 153 -1.18 7.97 6.67
N GLY A 154 -1.80 7.87 5.50
CA GLY A 154 -1.11 8.05 4.22
C GLY A 154 -0.34 6.82 3.72
N TRP A 155 -0.29 5.74 4.48
CA TRP A 155 0.31 4.49 4.07
C TRP A 155 -0.75 3.40 3.96
N ILE A 156 -0.57 2.48 3.02
CA ILE A 156 -1.48 1.34 2.82
C ILE A 156 -0.76 0.03 3.07
N PRO A 157 -1.41 -0.96 3.69
CA PRO A 157 -0.85 -2.29 3.83
C PRO A 157 -0.83 -3.01 2.47
N PHE A 158 0.31 -3.62 2.15
CA PHE A 158 0.49 -4.49 1.01
C PHE A 158 1.42 -5.66 1.40
N GLY A 159 0.88 -6.87 1.42
CA GLY A 159 1.58 -8.01 2.01
C GLY A 159 1.95 -7.71 3.48
N ASN A 160 3.21 -7.91 3.83
CA ASN A 160 3.76 -7.58 5.16
C ASN A 160 4.42 -6.18 5.22
N ARG A 161 4.11 -5.31 4.28
CA ARG A 161 4.69 -3.98 4.11
C ARG A 161 3.64 -2.89 4.22
N CYS A 162 4.11 -1.69 4.53
CA CYS A 162 3.36 -0.46 4.35
C CYS A 162 3.98 0.32 3.17
N VAL A 163 3.15 0.72 2.21
CA VAL A 163 3.58 1.47 1.04
C VAL A 163 2.90 2.84 1.05
N MET A 164 3.59 3.88 0.66
CA MET A 164 2.99 5.21 0.50
C MET A 164 1.79 5.16 -0.43
N LYS A 165 0.63 5.61 0.06
CA LYS A 165 -0.61 5.71 -0.71
C LYS A 165 -0.50 6.67 -1.88
N TYR A 166 0.23 7.75 -1.68
CA TYR A 166 0.48 8.82 -2.64
C TYR A 166 1.97 8.86 -2.99
N GLU A 167 2.32 9.45 -4.13
CA GLU A 167 3.69 9.85 -4.42
C GLU A 167 4.22 10.74 -3.29
N ALA A 168 5.49 10.61 -2.94
CA ALA A 168 6.09 11.37 -1.84
C ALA A 168 5.93 12.89 -2.02
N LYS A 169 5.61 13.57 -0.95
CA LYS A 169 5.58 15.03 -0.83
C LYS A 169 6.66 15.48 0.14
N GLY A 170 7.06 16.74 0.08
CA GLY A 170 7.98 17.31 1.05
C GLY A 170 7.25 18.00 2.20
N LYS A 171 7.66 17.71 3.42
CA LYS A 171 7.21 18.39 4.64
C LYS A 171 8.39 19.18 5.21
N ASN A 172 8.21 20.45 5.50
CA ASN A 172 9.24 21.28 6.11
C ASN A 172 9.32 21.10 7.63
N SER A 173 10.30 21.74 8.26
CA SER A 173 10.53 21.65 9.72
C SER A 173 9.39 22.21 10.57
N SER A 174 8.49 23.04 10.00
CA SER A 174 7.28 23.51 10.69
C SER A 174 6.10 22.52 10.58
N GLY A 175 6.28 21.40 9.88
CA GLY A 175 5.24 20.41 9.65
C GLY A 175 4.33 20.69 8.44
N ALA A 176 4.55 21.78 7.71
CA ALA A 176 3.74 22.12 6.55
C ALA A 176 4.19 21.35 5.31
N VAL A 177 3.22 20.80 4.57
CA VAL A 177 3.44 20.22 3.25
C VAL A 177 3.70 21.35 2.26
N VAL A 178 4.72 21.17 1.43
CA VAL A 178 5.12 22.18 0.44
C VAL A 178 4.93 21.65 -0.98
N ASP A 179 4.74 22.55 -1.92
CA ASP A 179 4.62 22.21 -3.33
C ASP A 179 5.97 21.70 -3.87
N GLY A 180 6.04 20.42 -4.22
CA GLY A 180 7.27 19.75 -4.65
C GLY A 180 7.65 19.97 -6.12
N HIS A 181 6.79 20.62 -6.91
CA HIS A 181 6.95 20.72 -8.38
C HIS A 181 8.22 21.46 -8.85
N ALA A 182 8.70 22.42 -8.09
CA ALA A 182 9.93 23.16 -8.42
C ALA A 182 11.21 22.47 -7.94
N GLY A 183 11.09 21.29 -7.36
CA GLY A 183 12.17 20.61 -6.64
C GLY A 183 12.29 21.10 -5.20
N LEU A 184 12.71 20.23 -4.32
CA LEU A 184 12.95 20.51 -2.90
C LEU A 184 14.35 20.02 -2.53
N ASN A 185 15.03 20.74 -1.65
CA ASN A 185 16.33 20.31 -1.13
C ASN A 185 16.16 19.10 -0.19
N PRO A 186 16.69 17.91 -0.52
CA PRO A 186 16.54 16.71 0.31
C PRO A 186 17.05 16.86 1.75
N ALA A 187 18.01 17.76 1.99
CA ALA A 187 18.53 18.00 3.34
C ALA A 187 17.60 18.86 4.22
N SER A 188 16.53 19.44 3.66
CA SER A 188 15.67 20.41 4.36
C SER A 188 14.22 19.96 4.49
N TYR A 189 13.86 18.85 3.89
CA TYR A 189 12.48 18.36 3.86
C TYR A 189 12.42 16.89 4.20
N GLU A 190 11.32 16.50 4.82
CA GLU A 190 10.98 15.12 5.18
C GLU A 190 9.95 14.57 4.18
N ALA A 191 10.11 13.32 3.75
CA ALA A 191 9.15 12.68 2.86
C ALA A 191 7.87 12.31 3.61
N VAL A 192 6.71 12.66 3.04
CA VAL A 192 5.40 12.28 3.58
C VAL A 192 4.45 11.80 2.47
N SER A 193 3.50 10.96 2.84
CA SER A 193 2.45 10.46 1.95
C SER A 193 1.12 11.10 2.30
N VAL A 194 0.76 12.16 1.58
CA VAL A 194 -0.48 12.93 1.78
C VAL A 194 -1.08 13.32 0.43
N ALA A 195 -2.37 13.65 0.41
CA ALA A 195 -3.07 14.06 -0.81
C ALA A 195 -2.67 15.47 -1.24
N GLU A 196 -2.41 16.34 -0.29
CA GLU A 196 -2.08 17.74 -0.51
C GLU A 196 -0.70 17.92 -1.14
N GLY A 197 -0.56 19.01 -1.90
CA GLY A 197 0.69 19.35 -2.59
C GLY A 197 0.99 18.47 -3.80
N ARG A 198 1.75 19.04 -4.74
CA ARG A 198 2.26 18.28 -5.88
C ARG A 198 3.43 17.39 -5.44
N PRO A 199 3.69 16.29 -6.16
CA PRO A 199 4.79 15.38 -5.84
C PRO A 199 6.12 16.11 -5.67
N TRP A 200 6.94 15.59 -4.77
CA TRP A 200 8.33 15.99 -4.66
C TRP A 200 9.10 15.47 -5.87
N VAL A 201 9.48 16.39 -6.75
CA VAL A 201 10.26 16.12 -7.95
C VAL A 201 11.60 16.80 -7.90
N GLY A 202 12.48 16.44 -8.83
CA GLY A 202 13.80 17.04 -8.95
C GLY A 202 13.80 18.34 -9.77
N ASN A 203 14.95 18.99 -9.79
CA ASN A 203 15.29 20.07 -10.69
C ASN A 203 16.42 19.63 -11.65
N ALA A 204 16.32 19.99 -12.91
CA ALA A 204 17.30 19.62 -13.93
C ALA A 204 18.59 20.48 -13.88
N THR A 205 18.60 21.60 -13.18
CA THR A 205 19.74 22.53 -13.15
C THR A 205 20.92 21.90 -12.42
N ALA A 206 22.04 21.75 -13.08
CA ALA A 206 23.25 21.22 -12.49
C ALA A 206 23.74 22.12 -11.34
N GLY A 207 24.13 21.50 -10.22
CA GLY A 207 24.56 22.22 -9.01
C GLY A 207 23.43 22.80 -8.15
N ASP A 208 22.16 22.62 -8.54
CA ASP A 208 21.02 23.02 -7.73
C ASP A 208 20.85 22.05 -6.53
N ALA A 209 20.71 22.60 -5.33
CA ALA A 209 20.44 21.83 -4.11
C ALA A 209 19.07 21.12 -4.14
N ASN A 210 18.19 21.50 -5.06
CA ASN A 210 16.84 20.92 -5.21
C ASN A 210 16.81 19.71 -6.18
N ARG A 211 17.96 19.11 -6.45
CA ARG A 211 18.03 17.89 -7.27
C ARG A 211 17.44 16.70 -6.48
N LEU A 212 16.65 15.90 -7.18
CA LEU A 212 16.15 14.61 -6.67
C LEU A 212 16.74 13.49 -7.53
N GLU A 213 17.98 13.13 -7.23
CA GLU A 213 18.66 12.00 -7.81
C GLU A 213 18.17 10.69 -7.14
N TRP A 214 18.45 9.56 -7.76
CA TRP A 214 18.06 8.25 -7.22
C TRP A 214 18.55 8.04 -5.77
N GLN A 215 19.79 8.43 -5.46
CA GLN A 215 20.33 8.30 -4.10
C GLN A 215 19.56 9.21 -3.11
N TYR A 216 19.25 10.43 -3.50
CA TYR A 216 18.48 11.34 -2.63
C TYR A 216 17.06 10.86 -2.36
N ALA A 217 16.43 10.17 -3.33
CA ALA A 217 15.14 9.51 -3.10
C ALA A 217 15.25 8.38 -2.06
N LYS A 218 16.34 7.59 -2.10
CA LYS A 218 16.64 6.59 -1.07
C LYS A 218 16.85 7.23 0.29
N ASP A 219 17.74 8.21 0.37
CA ASP A 219 18.08 8.90 1.62
C ASP A 219 16.83 9.55 2.25
N ALA A 220 15.94 10.13 1.43
CA ALA A 220 14.68 10.70 1.90
C ALA A 220 13.72 9.65 2.50
N CYS A 221 13.67 8.44 1.95
CA CYS A 221 12.91 7.34 2.53
C CYS A 221 13.58 6.81 3.80
N GLU A 222 14.90 6.65 3.80
CA GLU A 222 15.66 6.17 4.97
C GLU A 222 15.55 7.13 6.16
N ALA A 223 15.51 8.43 5.90
CA ALA A 223 15.35 9.47 6.93
C ALA A 223 14.03 9.35 7.72
N ILE A 224 13.02 8.72 7.16
CA ILE A 224 11.71 8.48 7.82
C ILE A 224 11.55 7.02 8.30
N GLY A 225 12.64 6.25 8.37
CA GLY A 225 12.59 4.84 8.78
C GLY A 225 11.96 3.90 7.75
N ALA A 226 11.99 4.28 6.47
CA ALA A 226 11.49 3.51 5.34
C ALA A 226 12.61 3.23 4.32
N HIS A 227 12.29 2.66 3.19
CA HIS A 227 13.19 2.50 2.05
C HIS A 227 12.52 2.96 0.75
N LEU A 228 13.30 3.32 -0.25
CA LEU A 228 12.78 3.57 -1.59
C LEU A 228 12.14 2.28 -2.11
N ILE A 229 10.90 2.35 -2.60
CA ILE A 229 10.21 1.16 -3.09
C ILE A 229 11.10 0.37 -4.06
N THR A 230 11.27 -0.92 -3.82
CA THR A 230 12.08 -1.79 -4.67
C THR A 230 11.33 -2.15 -5.96
N ASN A 231 12.07 -2.58 -7.00
CA ASN A 231 11.42 -3.08 -8.20
C ASN A 231 10.53 -4.31 -7.93
N ALA A 232 10.92 -5.16 -6.99
CA ALA A 232 10.13 -6.34 -6.62
C ALA A 232 8.79 -5.96 -5.96
N GLU A 233 8.80 -4.98 -5.05
CA GLU A 233 7.58 -4.45 -4.42
C GLU A 233 6.69 -3.74 -5.43
N TRP A 234 7.27 -2.91 -6.30
CA TRP A 234 6.52 -2.28 -7.40
C TRP A 234 5.83 -3.32 -8.28
N MET A 235 6.57 -4.35 -8.71
CA MET A 235 6.04 -5.40 -9.57
C MET A 235 4.98 -6.25 -8.87
N ALA A 236 5.10 -6.47 -7.56
CA ALA A 236 4.06 -7.13 -6.78
C ALA A 236 2.76 -6.31 -6.79
N ILE A 237 2.85 -5.00 -6.54
CA ILE A 237 1.71 -4.07 -6.60
C ILE A 237 1.12 -4.01 -8.02
N ALA A 238 1.94 -3.85 -9.05
CA ALA A 238 1.49 -3.78 -10.44
C ALA A 238 0.71 -5.04 -10.86
N ARG A 239 1.16 -6.22 -10.44
CA ARG A 239 0.48 -7.50 -10.71
C ARG A 239 -0.74 -7.73 -9.85
N ASP A 240 -0.80 -7.15 -8.68
CA ASP A 240 -2.00 -7.12 -7.88
C ASP A 240 -3.07 -6.25 -8.55
N ILE A 241 -2.69 -5.05 -9.02
CA ILE A 241 -3.55 -4.15 -9.80
C ILE A 241 -4.06 -4.83 -11.08
N GLU A 242 -3.18 -5.54 -11.80
CA GLU A 242 -3.53 -6.30 -13.01
C GLU A 242 -4.68 -7.28 -12.76
N SER A 243 -4.73 -7.87 -11.59
CA SER A 243 -5.70 -8.90 -11.23
C SER A 243 -7.03 -8.38 -10.72
N VAL A 244 -7.20 -7.08 -10.59
CA VAL A 244 -8.43 -6.45 -10.05
C VAL A 244 -9.17 -5.73 -11.17
N ASP A 245 -10.31 -6.27 -11.58
CA ASP A 245 -11.05 -5.79 -12.76
C ASP A 245 -11.53 -4.34 -12.64
N SER A 246 -11.81 -3.85 -11.43
CA SER A 246 -12.17 -2.44 -11.23
C SER A 246 -11.09 -1.44 -11.65
N ASN A 247 -9.87 -1.90 -11.92
CA ASN A 247 -8.78 -1.09 -12.47
C ASN A 247 -8.84 -0.95 -13.99
N LYS A 248 -9.81 -1.60 -14.65
CA LYS A 248 -10.04 -1.54 -16.09
C LYS A 248 -11.33 -0.78 -16.39
N ASN A 249 -11.40 -0.15 -17.54
CA ASN A 249 -12.66 0.36 -18.07
C ASN A 249 -13.47 -0.77 -18.73
N ALA A 250 -14.69 -0.45 -19.20
CA ALA A 250 -15.56 -1.41 -19.87
C ALA A 250 -14.97 -2.07 -21.15
N SER A 251 -13.88 -1.52 -21.70
CA SER A 251 -13.15 -2.06 -22.84
C SER A 251 -11.91 -2.88 -22.44
N GLY A 252 -11.72 -3.15 -21.15
CA GLY A 252 -10.57 -3.89 -20.63
C GLY A 252 -9.26 -3.09 -20.55
N VAL A 253 -9.31 -1.77 -20.77
CA VAL A 253 -8.11 -0.91 -20.72
C VAL A 253 -7.88 -0.43 -19.28
N TYR A 254 -6.67 -0.62 -18.78
CA TYR A 254 -6.28 -0.23 -17.42
C TYR A 254 -6.26 1.29 -17.22
N ASN A 255 -6.51 1.69 -15.99
CA ASN A 255 -6.32 3.06 -15.56
C ASN A 255 -4.84 3.46 -15.72
N SER A 256 -4.58 4.60 -16.35
CA SER A 256 -3.21 5.09 -16.62
C SER A 256 -2.91 6.45 -15.99
N GLY A 257 -3.88 7.03 -15.29
CA GLY A 257 -3.73 8.28 -14.55
C GLY A 257 -3.53 9.51 -15.44
N ILE A 258 -2.77 10.49 -14.94
CA ILE A 258 -2.43 11.70 -15.69
C ILE A 258 -1.29 11.40 -16.65
N THR A 259 -1.61 11.24 -17.92
CA THR A 259 -0.65 10.94 -18.99
C THR A 259 -0.62 11.99 -20.10
N SER A 260 -1.55 12.96 -20.06
CA SER A 260 -1.63 14.08 -20.98
C SER A 260 -1.85 15.36 -20.18
N GLY A 261 -0.78 16.09 -19.92
CA GLY A 261 -0.79 17.31 -19.10
C GLY A 261 0.45 18.16 -19.36
N SER A 262 0.59 19.26 -18.62
CA SER A 262 1.72 20.18 -18.68
C SER A 262 2.56 20.18 -17.39
N ALA A 263 2.08 19.54 -16.33
CA ALA A 263 2.78 19.44 -15.05
C ALA A 263 2.16 18.31 -14.18
N SER A 264 2.92 17.87 -13.17
CA SER A 264 2.41 17.00 -12.11
C SER A 264 1.32 17.69 -11.29
N GLN A 265 0.42 16.91 -10.70
CA GLN A 265 -0.74 17.40 -9.95
C GLN A 265 -0.78 16.78 -8.54
N ALA A 266 -1.34 17.55 -7.59
CA ALA A 266 -1.73 17.02 -6.28
C ALA A 266 -2.85 15.99 -6.42
N ALA A 267 -2.98 15.05 -5.48
CA ALA A 267 -4.15 14.20 -5.40
C ALA A 267 -5.39 15.06 -5.04
N GLY A 268 -6.51 14.78 -5.67
CA GLY A 268 -7.73 15.56 -5.45
C GLY A 268 -8.88 15.02 -6.26
N SER A 269 -8.82 15.09 -7.59
CA SER A 269 -9.77 14.44 -8.49
C SER A 269 -9.21 13.09 -8.96
N GLU A 270 -9.97 12.03 -8.80
CA GLU A 270 -9.59 10.69 -9.29
C GLU A 270 -9.52 10.61 -10.82
N GLY A 271 -10.12 11.56 -11.53
CA GLY A 271 -10.30 11.45 -12.97
C GLY A 271 -11.40 10.45 -13.35
N THR A 272 -11.58 10.21 -14.64
CA THR A 272 -12.59 9.29 -15.16
C THR A 272 -12.04 8.47 -16.33
N GLY A 273 -12.64 7.31 -16.60
CA GLY A 273 -12.19 6.41 -17.67
C GLY A 273 -10.73 5.98 -17.44
N THR A 274 -9.95 5.92 -18.50
CA THR A 274 -8.52 5.56 -18.44
C THR A 274 -7.64 6.60 -17.75
N ALA A 275 -8.12 7.84 -17.59
CA ALA A 275 -7.43 8.89 -16.84
C ALA A 275 -7.67 8.80 -15.32
N LYS A 276 -8.34 7.76 -14.84
CA LYS A 276 -8.49 7.50 -13.41
C LYS A 276 -7.13 7.28 -12.76
N ARG A 277 -6.88 8.03 -11.69
CA ARG A 277 -5.59 8.11 -10.99
C ARG A 277 -5.42 7.07 -9.88
N THR A 278 -6.54 6.44 -9.50
CA THR A 278 -6.57 5.47 -8.41
C THR A 278 -6.60 4.05 -8.95
N HIS A 279 -5.92 3.16 -8.23
CA HIS A 279 -5.97 1.73 -8.45
C HIS A 279 -6.38 1.04 -7.16
N THR A 280 -7.29 0.08 -7.27
CA THR A 280 -7.71 -0.77 -6.16
C THR A 280 -6.82 -2.00 -6.12
N LEU A 281 -6.34 -2.34 -4.93
CA LEU A 281 -5.58 -3.57 -4.66
C LEU A 281 -6.54 -4.70 -4.28
N SER A 282 -6.12 -5.95 -4.42
CA SER A 282 -6.92 -7.13 -4.07
C SER A 282 -7.38 -7.17 -2.61
N ASN A 283 -6.70 -6.43 -1.73
CA ASN A 283 -7.09 -6.26 -0.33
C ASN A 283 -8.03 -5.06 -0.08
N GLY A 284 -8.62 -4.49 -1.14
CA GLY A 284 -9.52 -3.34 -1.07
C GLY A 284 -8.87 -1.99 -0.80
N GLN A 285 -7.54 -1.92 -0.62
CA GLN A 285 -6.84 -0.65 -0.47
C GLN A 285 -6.75 0.09 -1.80
N VAL A 286 -6.67 1.41 -1.72
CA VAL A 286 -6.55 2.27 -2.91
C VAL A 286 -5.21 2.96 -2.89
N ILE A 287 -4.44 2.83 -3.98
CA ILE A 287 -3.19 3.53 -4.23
C ILE A 287 -3.37 4.57 -5.34
N TRP A 288 -2.72 5.72 -5.20
CA TRP A 288 -2.80 6.81 -6.14
C TRP A 288 -1.56 6.89 -7.02
N ASP A 289 -1.76 7.28 -8.28
CA ASP A 289 -0.71 7.67 -9.23
C ASP A 289 0.43 6.65 -9.37
N ILE A 290 0.13 5.36 -9.20
CA ILE A 290 1.07 4.28 -9.54
C ILE A 290 1.27 4.17 -11.06
N ALA A 291 0.47 4.91 -11.82
CA ALA A 291 0.58 5.12 -13.25
C ALA A 291 0.31 6.59 -13.57
N GLY A 292 1.13 7.19 -14.44
CA GLY A 292 1.04 8.61 -14.81
C GLY A 292 1.57 9.55 -13.74
N ASN A 293 1.22 10.81 -13.81
CA ASN A 293 1.62 11.93 -12.97
C ASN A 293 3.14 12.20 -12.98
N VAL A 294 3.97 11.44 -12.24
CA VAL A 294 5.43 11.49 -12.37
C VAL A 294 6.05 10.11 -12.52
N TRP A 295 7.17 10.02 -13.22
CA TRP A 295 8.02 8.85 -13.17
C TRP A 295 8.57 8.68 -11.76
N GLU A 296 8.49 7.48 -11.21
CA GLU A 296 8.98 7.22 -9.86
C GLU A 296 10.27 6.41 -9.89
N TRP A 297 11.30 6.91 -9.20
CA TRP A 297 12.48 6.13 -8.90
C TRP A 297 12.09 4.90 -8.10
N VAL A 298 12.66 3.75 -8.47
CA VAL A 298 12.59 2.52 -7.65
C VAL A 298 14.00 2.03 -7.33
N ASP A 299 14.16 1.31 -6.23
CA ASP A 299 15.46 0.79 -5.81
C ASP A 299 15.87 -0.43 -6.67
N TYR A 300 16.31 -0.12 -7.87
CA TYR A 300 16.92 -1.06 -8.80
C TYR A 300 17.77 -0.34 -9.85
N LYS A 301 18.93 -0.92 -10.18
CA LYS A 301 19.84 -0.41 -11.20
C LYS A 301 20.36 -1.53 -12.10
N ILE A 302 20.67 -1.19 -13.35
CA ILE A 302 21.38 -2.06 -14.28
C ILE A 302 22.65 -1.38 -14.75
N GLN A 303 23.69 -2.18 -15.01
CA GLN A 303 24.99 -1.65 -15.44
C GLN A 303 25.05 -1.41 -16.95
N SER A 304 24.21 -2.08 -17.73
CA SER A 304 24.22 -1.99 -19.18
C SER A 304 22.92 -2.51 -19.78
N GLN A 305 22.51 -1.93 -20.91
CA GLN A 305 21.40 -2.39 -21.76
C GLN A 305 21.90 -3.14 -23.00
N ALA A 306 23.21 -3.42 -23.08
CA ALA A 306 23.78 -4.08 -24.25
C ALA A 306 23.14 -5.46 -24.49
N GLY A 307 22.73 -5.69 -25.72
CA GLY A 307 22.17 -6.97 -26.17
C GLY A 307 20.68 -7.16 -25.93
N ILE A 308 19.93 -6.17 -25.39
CA ILE A 308 18.45 -6.27 -25.34
C ILE A 308 17.92 -6.46 -26.77
N LYS A 309 17.05 -7.47 -26.95
CA LYS A 309 16.42 -7.76 -28.23
C LYS A 309 14.90 -7.58 -28.18
N PRO A 310 14.31 -7.01 -29.23
CA PRO A 310 14.92 -6.58 -30.48
C PRO A 310 15.97 -5.50 -30.27
N THR A 311 17.05 -5.54 -31.08
CA THR A 311 18.14 -4.57 -31.00
C THR A 311 17.71 -3.22 -31.54
N GLU A 312 17.73 -2.18 -30.69
CA GLU A 312 17.35 -0.83 -31.05
C GLU A 312 18.55 0.11 -30.97
N ASN A 313 18.81 0.83 -32.05
CA ASN A 313 19.95 1.76 -32.13
C ASN A 313 19.65 3.16 -31.61
N ALA A 314 18.38 3.44 -31.29
CA ALA A 314 17.92 4.72 -30.79
C ALA A 314 17.02 4.54 -29.56
N TRP A 315 16.94 5.58 -28.72
CA TRP A 315 15.97 5.61 -27.63
C TRP A 315 14.55 5.54 -28.17
N GLY A 316 13.73 4.66 -27.57
CA GLY A 316 12.34 4.50 -27.98
C GLY A 316 11.51 3.67 -27.01
N TYR A 317 10.18 3.87 -27.09
CA TYR A 317 9.20 3.04 -26.40
C TYR A 317 8.94 1.76 -27.17
N ARG A 318 8.86 0.64 -26.46
CA ARG A 318 8.56 -0.70 -26.98
C ARG A 318 7.59 -1.41 -26.06
N GLU A 319 6.82 -2.33 -26.64
CA GLU A 319 6.00 -3.25 -25.83
C GLU A 319 6.93 -4.20 -25.05
N ILE A 320 6.67 -4.36 -23.75
CA ILE A 320 7.54 -5.15 -22.86
C ILE A 320 7.55 -6.61 -23.28
N ASN A 321 6.42 -7.15 -23.74
CA ASN A 321 6.27 -8.53 -24.21
C ASN A 321 7.01 -8.84 -25.54
N THR A 322 7.46 -7.83 -26.25
CA THR A 322 8.28 -8.02 -27.46
C THR A 322 9.76 -8.25 -27.16
N ILE A 323 10.21 -8.07 -25.92
CA ILE A 323 11.59 -8.30 -25.52
C ILE A 323 11.83 -9.80 -25.40
N THR A 324 12.64 -10.34 -26.32
CA THR A 324 12.96 -11.78 -26.40
C THR A 324 14.26 -12.16 -25.71
N ASP A 325 15.14 -11.18 -25.47
CA ASP A 325 16.40 -11.35 -24.76
C ASP A 325 16.73 -10.04 -24.02
N TRP A 326 17.06 -10.11 -22.76
CA TRP A 326 17.34 -8.95 -21.90
C TRP A 326 18.83 -8.59 -21.85
N GLY A 327 19.65 -9.29 -22.65
CA GLY A 327 21.06 -8.98 -22.83
C GLY A 327 21.86 -8.93 -21.54
N ALA A 328 22.73 -7.93 -21.43
CA ALA A 328 23.58 -7.74 -20.25
C ALA A 328 22.86 -7.22 -18.99
N THR A 329 21.56 -6.97 -19.04
CA THR A 329 20.79 -6.51 -17.86
C THR A 329 20.61 -7.60 -16.82
N ASN A 330 20.70 -8.87 -17.20
CA ASN A 330 20.32 -10.04 -16.40
C ASN A 330 18.85 -10.07 -15.95
N LEU A 331 18.00 -9.21 -16.50
CA LEU A 331 16.57 -9.18 -16.22
C LEU A 331 15.84 -10.36 -16.88
N LYS A 332 14.68 -10.66 -16.32
CA LYS A 332 13.70 -11.58 -16.91
C LYS A 332 12.38 -10.85 -17.10
N TYR A 333 11.57 -11.32 -18.04
CA TYR A 333 10.21 -10.78 -18.24
C TYR A 333 9.42 -10.74 -16.91
N THR A 334 9.54 -11.77 -16.09
CA THR A 334 8.89 -11.87 -14.77
C THR A 334 9.28 -10.78 -13.78
N GLU A 335 10.35 -10.03 -14.01
CA GLU A 335 10.80 -8.93 -13.15
C GLU A 335 10.32 -7.57 -13.65
N VAL A 336 9.72 -7.50 -14.84
CA VAL A 336 9.39 -6.22 -15.48
C VAL A 336 8.02 -6.16 -16.13
N GLY A 337 7.43 -7.29 -16.54
CA GLY A 337 6.20 -7.38 -17.32
C GLY A 337 4.97 -7.85 -16.53
N ALA A 338 3.82 -7.72 -17.16
CA ALA A 338 2.54 -8.24 -16.70
C ALA A 338 2.54 -9.77 -16.58
N ARG A 339 1.58 -10.36 -15.88
CA ARG A 339 1.39 -11.83 -15.86
C ARG A 339 0.90 -12.33 -17.20
N ASP A 340 -0.07 -11.62 -17.77
CA ASP A 340 -0.52 -11.83 -19.13
C ASP A 340 0.46 -11.16 -20.09
N ASN A 341 1.30 -11.97 -20.74
CA ASN A 341 2.29 -11.48 -21.68
C ASN A 341 1.73 -11.10 -23.06
N ASP A 342 0.45 -11.33 -23.31
CA ASP A 342 -0.24 -10.86 -24.53
C ASP A 342 -0.70 -9.40 -24.38
N LEU A 343 -0.70 -8.84 -23.16
CA LEU A 343 -1.02 -7.44 -22.93
C LEU A 343 0.03 -6.52 -23.57
N THR A 344 -0.45 -5.52 -24.29
CA THR A 344 0.37 -4.47 -24.90
C THR A 344 0.10 -3.11 -24.24
N GLY A 345 1.16 -2.31 -24.03
CA GLY A 345 1.05 -1.06 -23.28
C GLY A 345 0.16 -0.02 -23.94
N GLY A 346 0.30 0.15 -25.27
CA GLY A 346 -0.46 1.14 -26.02
C GLY A 346 -1.96 0.88 -26.09
N ASP A 347 -2.33 -0.39 -26.14
CA ASP A 347 -3.73 -0.78 -26.33
C ASP A 347 -4.44 -1.01 -24.98
N ASN A 348 -3.72 -1.50 -23.99
CA ASN A 348 -4.29 -1.94 -22.71
C ASN A 348 -4.00 -1.01 -21.52
N GLY A 349 -3.24 0.07 -21.71
CA GLY A 349 -2.95 1.04 -20.63
C GLY A 349 -1.93 0.55 -19.58
N ILE A 350 -1.26 -0.57 -19.81
CA ILE A 350 -0.29 -1.13 -18.86
C ILE A 350 1.08 -0.44 -18.88
N GLY A 351 1.38 0.34 -19.92
CA GLY A 351 2.65 1.04 -20.10
C GLY A 351 3.67 0.25 -20.92
N LYS A 352 4.72 0.96 -21.38
CA LYS A 352 5.78 0.45 -22.24
C LYS A 352 7.15 0.58 -21.61
N ILE A 353 8.11 -0.17 -22.14
CA ILE A 353 9.53 0.02 -21.80
C ILE A 353 10.18 1.05 -22.71
N TYR A 354 11.00 1.94 -22.13
CA TYR A 354 11.81 2.92 -22.83
C TYR A 354 13.29 2.57 -22.67
N TYR A 355 13.94 2.17 -23.75
CA TYR A 355 15.33 1.71 -23.73
C TYR A 355 16.09 2.00 -25.03
N LYS A 356 17.40 1.73 -25.01
CA LYS A 356 18.31 1.71 -26.16
C LYS A 356 19.30 0.57 -25.97
N SER A 357 19.26 -0.47 -26.80
CA SER A 357 19.95 -1.73 -26.57
C SER A 357 21.48 -1.66 -26.60
N ASN A 358 22.07 -0.61 -27.16
CA ASN A 358 23.52 -0.42 -27.25
C ASN A 358 24.07 0.58 -26.20
N ASP A 359 23.29 0.99 -25.21
CA ASP A 359 23.77 1.82 -24.12
C ASP A 359 24.41 0.94 -23.03
N SER A 360 25.69 1.18 -22.76
CA SER A 360 26.50 0.45 -21.78
C SER A 360 26.69 1.19 -20.46
N SER A 361 25.98 2.30 -20.24
CA SER A 361 26.07 3.05 -18.99
C SER A 361 25.05 2.58 -17.96
N GLU A 362 25.41 2.76 -16.67
CA GLU A 362 24.52 2.46 -15.55
C GLU A 362 23.21 3.27 -15.64
N LYS A 363 22.10 2.59 -15.39
CA LYS A 363 20.77 3.18 -15.35
C LYS A 363 20.03 2.80 -14.06
N ALA A 364 19.32 3.76 -13.47
CA ALA A 364 18.37 3.49 -12.42
C ALA A 364 16.96 3.37 -13.00
N PHE A 365 16.16 2.47 -12.43
CA PHE A 365 14.80 2.22 -12.88
C PHE A 365 13.86 3.35 -12.48
N ARG A 366 12.96 3.65 -13.41
CA ARG A 366 11.79 4.50 -13.14
C ARG A 366 10.55 3.83 -13.69
N ARG A 367 9.50 3.90 -12.92
CA ARG A 367 8.23 3.22 -13.17
C ARG A 367 7.06 4.18 -13.30
N GLY A 368 5.93 3.68 -13.77
CA GLY A 368 4.63 4.36 -13.80
C GLY A 368 4.39 5.23 -15.02
N GLY A 369 5.40 5.91 -15.51
CA GLY A 369 5.22 6.97 -16.53
C GLY A 369 4.89 8.31 -15.89
N GLY A 370 4.88 9.38 -16.66
CA GLY A 370 4.60 10.72 -16.18
C GLY A 370 3.51 11.41 -17.00
N TRP A 371 3.15 12.61 -16.58
CA TRP A 371 2.05 13.42 -17.09
C TRP A 371 2.12 13.75 -18.60
N GLY A 372 3.25 13.52 -19.26
CA GLY A 372 3.42 13.79 -20.71
C GLY A 372 3.66 12.52 -21.55
N ASN A 373 3.45 11.31 -21.01
CA ASN A 373 3.83 10.06 -21.70
C ASN A 373 2.71 9.40 -22.52
N GLY A 374 1.47 9.90 -22.44
CA GLY A 374 0.35 9.33 -23.20
C GLY A 374 0.18 7.83 -22.94
N ALA A 375 -0.06 7.07 -23.99
CA ALA A 375 -0.25 5.61 -23.94
C ALA A 375 1.02 4.81 -23.53
N ASN A 376 2.17 5.47 -23.32
CA ASN A 376 3.39 4.78 -22.85
C ASN A 376 3.45 4.67 -21.31
N ALA A 377 2.63 5.45 -20.59
CA ALA A 377 2.48 5.34 -19.14
C ALA A 377 1.58 4.16 -18.75
N GLY A 378 1.72 3.66 -17.54
CA GLY A 378 0.96 2.55 -16.99
C GLY A 378 1.73 1.88 -15.86
N VAL A 379 1.06 1.02 -15.09
CA VAL A 379 1.64 0.39 -13.89
C VAL A 379 2.90 -0.44 -14.18
N PHE A 380 3.04 -0.98 -15.39
CA PHE A 380 4.24 -1.71 -15.83
C PHE A 380 5.24 -0.85 -16.61
N ALA A 381 4.93 0.43 -16.87
CA ALA A 381 5.85 1.30 -17.58
C ALA A 381 7.24 1.28 -16.90
N LEU A 382 8.28 1.14 -17.73
CA LEU A 382 9.67 1.08 -17.30
C LEU A 382 10.53 1.99 -18.16
N SER A 383 11.36 2.82 -17.56
CA SER A 383 12.34 3.59 -18.29
C SER A 383 13.76 3.27 -17.83
N LEU A 384 14.62 2.98 -18.80
CA LEU A 384 16.05 2.67 -18.65
C LEU A 384 16.94 3.78 -19.22
N SER A 385 16.43 5.02 -19.35
CA SER A 385 17.15 6.06 -20.10
C SER A 385 18.05 6.97 -19.27
N TYR A 386 17.91 6.97 -17.95
CA TYR A 386 18.61 7.93 -17.10
C TYR A 386 19.55 7.27 -16.08
N SER A 387 20.70 7.92 -15.87
CA SER A 387 21.64 7.52 -14.83
C SER A 387 21.06 7.80 -13.43
N PRO A 388 21.60 7.14 -12.38
CA PRO A 388 21.20 7.42 -11.00
C PRO A 388 21.39 8.88 -10.57
N SER A 389 22.32 9.63 -11.21
CA SER A 389 22.61 11.04 -10.95
C SER A 389 21.70 12.02 -11.72
N SER A 390 20.70 11.51 -12.44
CA SER A 390 19.79 12.38 -13.19
C SER A 390 18.70 12.94 -12.27
N SER A 391 18.28 14.19 -12.55
CA SER A 391 17.21 14.87 -11.83
C SER A 391 16.40 15.72 -12.80
N THR A 392 15.09 15.65 -12.74
CA THR A 392 14.18 16.48 -13.56
C THR A 392 12.84 16.67 -12.87
N ALA A 393 12.03 17.63 -13.34
CA ALA A 393 10.67 17.86 -12.88
C ALA A 393 9.68 16.70 -13.19
N TYR A 394 10.14 15.63 -13.81
CA TYR A 394 9.33 14.45 -14.13
C TYR A 394 9.57 13.27 -13.18
N PHE A 395 10.56 13.35 -12.29
CA PHE A 395 10.99 12.24 -11.46
C PHE A 395 10.64 12.50 -10.00
N GLY A 396 9.74 11.70 -9.48
CA GLY A 396 9.39 11.60 -8.07
C GLY A 396 9.78 10.24 -7.50
N PHE A 397 9.15 9.86 -6.40
CA PHE A 397 9.38 8.59 -5.73
C PHE A 397 8.25 8.28 -4.75
N ARG A 398 8.23 7.06 -4.24
CA ARG A 398 7.47 6.65 -3.06
C ARG A 398 8.28 5.70 -2.19
N CYS A 399 7.99 5.66 -0.91
CA CYS A 399 8.67 4.81 0.05
C CYS A 399 7.80 3.60 0.43
N ALA A 400 8.48 2.54 0.89
CA ALA A 400 7.89 1.36 1.53
C ALA A 400 8.61 1.03 2.84
N ARG A 401 7.98 0.32 3.77
CA ARG A 401 8.57 -0.09 5.05
C ARG A 401 7.91 -1.35 5.61
#